data_82541b9451198c32cdd0d8091b811884
#
_entry.id   82541b9451198c32cdd0d8091b811884
#
_cell.length_a   1.000
_cell.length_b   1.000
_cell.length_c   1.000
_cell.angle_alpha   90.00
_cell.angle_beta   90.00
_cell.angle_gamma   90.00
#
_symmetry.space_group_name_H-M   'P 1'
#
loop_
_entity.id
_entity.type
_entity.pdbx_description
1 polymer ?
#
loop_
_entity_poly.entity_id
_entity_poly.type
_entity_poly.pdbx_seq_one_letter_code
_entity_poly.pdbx_strand_id
1 'polypeptide(L)' 'MNGTVKWFNSSKGFGFITPEDGSEDVFVHFSAIQSDGYKTLAENQQVSFDVEPDPKDSSKYRAVNVEAL' A
#
# COMPACT_ATOMS: atom_id res chain seq x y z
N MET A 1 -3.43 -0.96 -10.56
CA MET A 1 -1.98 -1.19 -10.58
C MET A 1 -1.64 -2.31 -9.60
N ASN A 2 -0.67 -3.14 -9.97
CA ASN A 2 -0.21 -4.22 -9.11
C ASN A 2 1.16 -3.89 -8.53
N GLY A 3 1.47 -4.50 -7.41
CA GLY A 3 2.77 -4.33 -6.77
C GLY A 3 3.01 -5.37 -5.70
N THR A 4 4.15 -5.23 -5.03
CA THR A 4 4.60 -6.14 -3.99
C THR A 4 4.81 -5.36 -2.71
N VAL A 5 4.29 -5.85 -1.60
CA VAL A 5 4.50 -5.22 -0.30
C VAL A 5 5.98 -5.33 0.07
N LYS A 6 6.63 -4.18 0.22
CA LYS A 6 8.04 -4.14 0.62
C LYS A 6 8.16 -4.48 2.10
N TRP A 7 7.36 -3.85 2.93
CA TRP A 7 7.21 -4.18 4.34
C TRP A 7 5.93 -3.51 4.87
N PHE A 8 5.43 -4.03 5.97
CA PHE A 8 4.26 -3.46 6.61
C PHE A 8 4.36 -3.68 8.12
N ASN A 9 4.15 -2.62 8.88
CA ASN A 9 4.16 -2.68 10.34
C ASN A 9 2.72 -2.68 10.85
N SER A 10 2.23 -3.84 11.25
CA SER A 10 0.85 -4.00 11.69
C SER A 10 0.55 -3.29 13.01
N SER A 11 1.55 -3.07 13.85
CA SER A 11 1.38 -2.34 15.10
C SER A 11 1.14 -0.86 14.86
N LYS A 12 1.85 -0.27 13.91
CA LYS A 12 1.70 1.14 13.55
C LYS A 12 0.69 1.38 12.45
N GLY A 13 0.38 0.34 11.68
CA GLY A 13 -0.65 0.39 10.64
C GLY A 13 -0.21 1.04 9.34
N PHE A 14 1.07 0.96 8.98
CA PHE A 14 1.54 1.50 7.71
C PHE A 14 2.72 0.71 7.16
N GLY A 15 3.00 0.94 5.88
CA GLY A 15 4.10 0.30 5.20
C GLY A 15 4.31 0.89 3.82
N PHE A 16 4.99 0.14 2.96
CA PHE A 16 5.28 0.56 1.58
C PHE A 16 5.06 -0.57 0.61
N ILE A 17 4.62 -0.20 -0.59
CA ILE A 17 4.40 -1.11 -1.71
C ILE A 17 5.35 -0.69 -2.83
N THR A 18 6.03 -1.67 -3.43
CA THR A 18 6.88 -1.45 -4.60
C THR A 18 6.03 -1.71 -5.83
N PRO A 19 5.72 -0.69 -6.64
CA PRO A 19 4.92 -0.87 -7.85
C PRO A 19 5.62 -1.77 -8.86
N GLU A 20 4.80 -2.55 -9.59
CA GLU A 20 5.28 -3.49 -10.58
C GLU A 20 5.95 -2.81 -11.78
N ASP A 21 5.59 -1.57 -12.06
CA ASP A 21 6.12 -0.79 -13.19
C ASP A 21 7.49 -0.17 -12.93
N GLY A 22 8.09 -0.42 -11.77
CA GLY A 22 9.39 0.13 -11.43
C GLY A 22 9.39 1.54 -10.89
N SER A 23 8.22 2.10 -10.61
CA SER A 23 8.07 3.42 -9.98
C SER A 23 8.58 3.39 -8.54
N GLU A 24 8.71 4.56 -7.94
CA GLU A 24 9.11 4.67 -6.53
C GLU A 24 8.08 3.99 -5.62
N ASP A 25 8.54 3.51 -4.47
CA ASP A 25 7.69 2.90 -3.47
C ASP A 25 6.58 3.87 -3.06
N VAL A 26 5.38 3.35 -2.85
CA VAL A 26 4.24 4.14 -2.40
C VAL A 26 3.86 3.78 -0.98
N PHE A 27 3.50 4.80 -0.21
CA PHE A 27 3.05 4.65 1.17
C PHE A 27 1.67 3.98 1.20
N VAL A 28 1.47 3.08 2.16
CA VAL A 28 0.16 2.45 2.38
C VAL A 28 -0.17 2.49 3.87
N HIS A 29 -1.40 2.90 4.19
CA HIS A 29 -1.92 2.92 5.55
C HIS A 29 -3.01 1.85 5.68
N PHE A 30 -3.18 1.29 6.88
CA PHE A 30 -4.15 0.19 7.06
C PHE A 30 -5.57 0.57 6.63
N SER A 31 -5.93 1.85 6.71
CA SER A 31 -7.26 2.31 6.29
C SER A 31 -7.51 2.16 4.78
N ALA A 32 -6.44 2.01 4.00
CA ALA A 32 -6.53 1.81 2.56
C ALA A 32 -6.71 0.34 2.15
N ILE A 33 -6.58 -0.58 3.10
CA ILE A 33 -6.68 -2.01 2.82
C ILE A 33 -8.15 -2.43 2.76
N GLN A 34 -8.53 -3.02 1.65
CA GLN A 34 -9.89 -3.54 1.44
C GLN A 34 -9.94 -5.00 1.93
N SER A 35 -10.42 -5.19 3.14
CA SER A 35 -10.50 -6.53 3.75
C SER A 35 -11.66 -6.57 4.71
N ASP A 36 -12.33 -7.71 4.77
CA ASP A 36 -13.44 -7.93 5.69
C ASP A 36 -12.97 -8.27 7.10
N GLY A 37 -11.69 -8.54 7.27
CA GLY A 37 -11.13 -8.95 8.55
C GLY A 37 -9.99 -8.07 8.99
N TYR A 38 -8.93 -8.70 9.42
CA TYR A 38 -7.75 -8.02 9.93
C TYR A 38 -7.02 -7.27 8.81
N LYS A 39 -6.87 -5.96 8.98
CA LYS A 39 -6.27 -5.10 7.96
C LYS A 39 -4.76 -5.06 8.11
N THR A 40 -4.10 -6.04 7.52
CA THR A 40 -2.66 -6.14 7.54
C THR A 40 -2.15 -6.70 6.21
N LEU A 41 -0.87 -6.49 5.93
CA LEU A 41 -0.20 -7.00 4.74
C LEU A 41 1.06 -7.74 5.17
N ALA A 42 1.39 -8.79 4.44
CA ALA A 42 2.63 -9.53 4.67
C ALA A 42 3.72 -9.02 3.75
N GLU A 43 4.97 -9.09 4.22
CA GLU A 43 6.13 -8.76 3.40
C GLU A 43 6.14 -9.66 2.15
N ASN A 44 6.44 -9.07 1.01
CA ASN A 44 6.46 -9.73 -0.31
C ASN A 44 5.10 -10.17 -0.84
N GLN A 45 4.00 -9.82 -0.17
CA GLN A 45 2.66 -10.13 -0.65
C GLN A 45 2.34 -9.36 -1.93
N GLN A 46 1.68 -10.01 -2.88
CA GLN A 46 1.22 -9.37 -4.11
C GLN A 46 -0.13 -8.69 -3.86
N VAL A 47 -0.25 -7.45 -4.29
CA VAL A 47 -1.46 -6.65 -4.09
C VAL A 47 -1.82 -5.88 -5.34
N SER A 48 -3.10 -5.52 -5.47
CA SER A 48 -3.54 -4.51 -6.43
C SER A 48 -3.92 -3.26 -5.65
N PHE A 49 -3.74 -2.10 -6.27
CA PHE A 49 -4.00 -0.82 -5.59
C PHE A 49 -4.11 0.30 -6.61
N ASP A 50 -4.69 1.41 -6.15
CA ASP A 50 -4.69 2.67 -6.89
C ASP A 50 -3.74 3.63 -6.19
N VAL A 51 -3.32 4.66 -6.89
CA VAL A 51 -2.38 5.66 -6.38
C VAL A 51 -3.03 7.03 -6.46
N GLU A 52 -2.90 7.81 -5.38
CA GLU A 52 -3.36 9.19 -5.39
C GLU A 52 -2.35 10.08 -4.66
N PRO A 53 -2.36 11.40 -4.92
CA PRO A 53 -1.49 12.31 -4.18
C PRO A 53 -1.80 12.28 -2.69
N ASP A 54 -0.75 12.33 -1.86
CA ASP A 54 -0.91 12.40 -0.42
C ASP A 54 -1.52 13.75 -0.04
N PRO A 55 -2.64 13.79 0.70
CA PRO A 55 -3.27 15.05 1.06
C PRO A 55 -2.41 15.94 1.97
N LYS A 56 -1.43 15.36 2.67
CA LYS A 56 -0.52 16.11 3.53
C LYS A 56 0.71 16.61 2.80
N ASP A 57 1.08 15.95 1.70
CA ASP A 57 2.26 16.32 0.91
C ASP A 57 2.02 15.94 -0.54
N SER A 58 1.62 16.89 -1.35
CA SER A 58 1.25 16.67 -2.75
C SER A 58 2.42 16.22 -3.63
N SER A 59 3.65 16.33 -3.14
CA SER A 59 4.82 15.81 -3.88
C SER A 59 4.98 14.30 -3.73
N LYS A 60 4.20 13.67 -2.85
CA LYS A 60 4.24 12.23 -2.59
C LYS A 60 2.93 11.56 -2.97
N TYR A 61 2.98 10.24 -3.13
CA TYR A 61 1.81 9.44 -3.47
C TYR A 61 1.55 8.40 -2.40
N ARG A 62 0.29 8.00 -2.29
CA ARG A 62 -0.11 6.92 -1.38
C ARG A 62 -0.97 5.91 -2.12
N ALA A 63 -0.96 4.67 -1.64
CA ALA A 63 -1.81 3.61 -2.18
C ALA A 63 -3.19 3.69 -1.54
N VAL A 64 -4.22 3.45 -2.35
CA VAL A 64 -5.61 3.37 -1.90
C VAL A 64 -6.25 2.15 -2.55
N ASN A 65 -7.37 1.69 -1.99
CA ASN A 65 -8.11 0.54 -2.52
C ASN A 65 -7.19 -0.70 -2.65
N VAL A 66 -6.39 -0.96 -1.64
CA VAL A 66 -5.42 -2.05 -1.66
C VAL A 66 -6.12 -3.37 -1.40
N GLU A 67 -5.93 -4.32 -2.31
CA GLU A 67 -6.51 -5.66 -2.21
C GLU A 67 -5.42 -6.71 -2.41
N ALA A 68 -5.50 -7.79 -1.63
CA ALA A 68 -4.62 -8.93 -1.82
C ALA A 68 -4.96 -9.64 -3.12
N LEU A 69 -3.95 -10.04 -3.87
CA LEU A 69 -4.14 -10.81 -5.10
C LEU A 69 -4.21 -12.30 -4.83
#